data_922b442dcccd822de64cded97699a662
#
_entry.id   922b442dcccd822de64cded97699a662
#
_cell.length_a   1.000
_cell.length_b   1.000
_cell.length_c   1.000
_cell.angle_alpha   90.00
_cell.angle_beta   90.00
_cell.angle_gamma   90.00
#
_symmetry.space_group_name_H-M   'P 1'
#
loop_
_entity.id
_entity.type
_entity.pdbx_description
1 polymer ?
#
loop_
_entity_poly.entity_id
_entity_poly.type
_entity_poly.pdbx_seq_one_letter_code
_entity_poly.pdbx_strand_id
1 'polypeptide(L)'
;MTTDANTRLNRPLDTVDPQIAELLREEAKRQATGLELIPSENLVSEAVLEAMGSVFTNKYAEGYPGKRYYGGCEVADKAEQLAIDRAKALFGAEHANVQSHSGTQANVSVYMSALQPGDVVLGMNLSHGGHLTHGHPLNFSGRMYKFIAYGVRQDTEQIDYEEIDRLAAEHKPKMIVAGASAYSRVIDFERIAKAARSNGALFFVDMAHIAGLVAAGIHPSPVPHADFVSTTTHKTLRGPRGGLVMCKTAFAKELDKLTFPGLQGGPLVHTIAAKAVCLKEAAEPSFKDYQKQVVANTKAMAAAVAKRGFRIVSGGTDNHLFLVEVHSRGITGTEAEKALDRAGITVNKNSIPFDPLPPMKAGGIRLGSPSVTSRGMREAEMEQIGNWISEILSSVTSAGGNTEVEQKVRAQVADLAAKFPIYEARVRGKQVTAGTARG
;
A
#
# COMPACT_ATOMS: atom_id res chain seq x y z
N MET A 1 -14.27 -39.56 27.15
CA MET A 1 -14.41 -39.19 25.73
C MET A 1 -14.10 -37.70 25.44
N THR A 2 -13.75 -36.86 26.41
CA THR A 2 -13.45 -35.41 26.27
C THR A 2 -12.00 -35.10 25.91
N THR A 3 -11.07 -36.03 25.99
CA THR A 3 -9.63 -35.82 25.77
C THR A 3 -9.22 -35.80 24.30
N ASP A 4 -9.94 -36.49 23.40
CA ASP A 4 -9.53 -36.60 21.99
C ASP A 4 -9.83 -35.34 21.16
N ALA A 5 -11.00 -34.73 21.32
CA ALA A 5 -11.37 -33.51 20.57
C ALA A 5 -10.52 -32.30 20.98
N ASN A 6 -10.25 -32.14 22.29
CA ASN A 6 -9.45 -31.07 22.81
C ASN A 6 -7.97 -31.21 22.39
N THR A 7 -7.47 -32.43 22.32
CA THR A 7 -6.12 -32.74 21.83
C THR A 7 -5.98 -32.40 20.34
N ARG A 8 -7.01 -32.64 19.53
CA ARG A 8 -6.98 -32.31 18.09
C ARG A 8 -6.91 -30.80 17.82
N LEU A 9 -7.68 -30.00 18.57
CA LEU A 9 -7.70 -28.52 18.40
C LEU A 9 -6.41 -27.85 18.86
N ASN A 10 -5.65 -28.48 19.76
CA ASN A 10 -4.42 -27.90 20.34
C ASN A 10 -3.12 -28.35 19.65
N ARG A 11 -3.21 -29.10 18.54
CA ARG A 11 -2.00 -29.52 17.81
C ARG A 11 -1.36 -28.31 17.11
N PRO A 12 -0.03 -28.14 17.24
CA PRO A 12 0.69 -27.08 16.54
C PRO A 12 0.72 -27.32 15.03
N LEU A 13 0.91 -26.25 14.27
CA LEU A 13 0.92 -26.28 12.81
C LEU A 13 1.92 -27.30 12.25
N ASP A 14 3.13 -27.39 12.81
CA ASP A 14 4.15 -28.36 12.38
C ASP A 14 3.67 -29.82 12.43
N THR A 15 2.73 -30.11 13.35
CA THR A 15 2.14 -31.43 13.48
C THR A 15 0.94 -31.65 12.56
N VAL A 16 0.17 -30.58 12.29
CA VAL A 16 -1.06 -30.65 11.46
C VAL A 16 -0.72 -30.56 9.98
N ASP A 17 0.15 -29.62 9.63
CA ASP A 17 0.55 -29.36 8.24
C ASP A 17 2.01 -28.88 8.20
N PRO A 18 2.96 -29.84 8.18
CA PRO A 18 4.38 -29.50 8.12
C PRO A 18 4.78 -28.80 6.83
N GLN A 19 4.03 -28.96 5.72
CA GLN A 19 4.31 -28.29 4.46
C GLN A 19 4.03 -26.79 4.58
N ILE A 20 2.89 -26.40 5.11
CA ILE A 20 2.58 -24.97 5.36
C ILE A 20 3.53 -24.40 6.41
N ALA A 21 3.87 -25.16 7.46
CA ALA A 21 4.84 -24.71 8.46
C ALA A 21 6.21 -24.38 7.84
N GLU A 22 6.68 -25.21 6.89
CA GLU A 22 7.94 -24.95 6.17
C GLU A 22 7.83 -23.71 5.28
N LEU A 23 6.76 -23.56 4.48
CA LEU A 23 6.56 -22.39 3.63
C LEU A 23 6.53 -21.08 4.43
N LEU A 24 5.97 -21.07 5.64
CA LEU A 24 6.02 -19.90 6.53
C LEU A 24 7.45 -19.57 6.99
N ARG A 25 8.27 -20.58 7.25
CA ARG A 25 9.68 -20.39 7.59
C ARG A 25 10.50 -19.90 6.39
N GLU A 26 10.25 -20.48 5.22
CA GLU A 26 10.89 -20.04 3.96
C GLU A 26 10.57 -18.59 3.65
N GLU A 27 9.31 -18.17 3.77
CA GLU A 27 8.92 -16.77 3.54
C GLU A 27 9.52 -15.83 4.58
N ALA A 28 9.53 -16.20 5.88
CA ALA A 28 10.19 -15.42 6.90
C ALA A 28 11.69 -15.26 6.61
N LYS A 29 12.35 -16.34 6.14
CA LYS A 29 13.75 -16.33 5.73
C LYS A 29 13.97 -15.46 4.50
N ARG A 30 13.11 -15.56 3.47
CA ARG A 30 13.18 -14.71 2.25
C ARG A 30 13.16 -13.24 2.64
N GLN A 31 12.19 -12.82 3.46
CA GLN A 31 12.10 -11.44 3.94
C GLN A 31 13.31 -11.02 4.77
N ALA A 32 13.84 -11.92 5.62
CA ALA A 32 14.98 -11.62 6.48
C ALA A 32 16.30 -11.45 5.71
N THR A 33 16.50 -12.17 4.60
CA THR A 33 17.77 -12.23 3.86
C THR A 33 17.81 -11.39 2.60
N GLY A 34 16.66 -10.89 2.09
CA GLY A 34 16.55 -10.01 0.93
C GLY A 34 16.26 -8.56 1.30
N LEU A 35 16.17 -7.71 0.29
CA LEU A 35 15.75 -6.30 0.40
C LEU A 35 14.44 -6.11 -0.34
N GLU A 36 13.37 -5.82 0.43
CA GLU A 36 12.06 -5.53 -0.12
C GLU A 36 11.94 -4.04 -0.43
N LEU A 37 11.91 -3.71 -1.71
CA LEU A 37 11.82 -2.34 -2.21
C LEU A 37 10.55 -2.06 -3.02
N ILE A 38 9.59 -2.99 -3.04
CA ILE A 38 8.25 -2.71 -3.57
C ILE A 38 7.56 -1.70 -2.64
N PRO A 39 7.23 -0.47 -3.08
CA PRO A 39 6.77 0.59 -2.17
C PRO A 39 5.38 0.35 -1.57
N SER A 40 4.64 -0.63 -2.07
CA SER A 40 3.36 -1.08 -1.52
C SER A 40 3.50 -2.21 -0.48
N GLU A 41 4.71 -2.63 -0.16
CA GLU A 41 5.00 -3.64 0.86
C GLU A 41 5.68 -3.01 2.10
N ASN A 42 5.44 -3.63 3.25
CA ASN A 42 6.00 -3.19 4.52
C ASN A 42 6.10 -4.36 5.51
N LEU A 43 6.86 -4.18 6.58
CA LEU A 43 7.01 -5.14 7.66
C LEU A 43 6.14 -4.71 8.83
N VAL A 44 5.16 -5.53 9.18
CA VAL A 44 4.27 -5.27 10.31
C VAL A 44 4.91 -5.68 11.63
N SER A 45 4.44 -5.11 12.74
CA SER A 45 4.88 -5.51 14.09
C SER A 45 4.37 -6.90 14.46
N GLU A 46 5.05 -7.55 15.43
CA GLU A 46 4.55 -8.81 16.01
C GLU A 46 3.17 -8.63 16.64
N ALA A 47 2.85 -7.47 17.21
CA ALA A 47 1.54 -7.17 17.77
C ALA A 47 0.43 -7.20 16.70
N VAL A 48 0.70 -6.72 15.49
CA VAL A 48 -0.23 -6.81 14.36
C VAL A 48 -0.41 -8.28 13.94
N LEU A 49 0.68 -9.07 13.88
CA LEU A 49 0.62 -10.49 13.52
C LEU A 49 -0.11 -11.31 14.58
N GLU A 50 0.07 -11.01 15.88
CA GLU A 50 -0.65 -11.65 16.97
C GLU A 50 -2.15 -11.38 16.90
N ALA A 51 -2.56 -10.13 16.65
CA ALA A 51 -3.97 -9.77 16.47
C ALA A 51 -4.58 -10.49 15.25
N MET A 52 -3.84 -10.59 14.13
CA MET A 52 -4.27 -11.31 12.93
C MET A 52 -4.49 -12.80 13.17
N GLY A 53 -3.67 -13.45 14.00
CA GLY A 53 -3.78 -14.87 14.37
C GLY A 53 -4.72 -15.14 15.56
N SER A 54 -5.55 -14.18 15.97
CA SER A 54 -6.39 -14.30 17.16
C SER A 54 -7.67 -15.10 16.93
N VAL A 55 -8.30 -15.52 18.05
CA VAL A 55 -9.58 -16.26 18.06
C VAL A 55 -10.76 -15.45 17.51
N PHE A 56 -10.59 -14.17 17.23
CA PHE A 56 -11.57 -13.37 16.51
C PHE A 56 -11.89 -13.94 15.11
N THR A 57 -11.00 -14.76 14.53
CA THR A 57 -11.28 -15.49 13.29
C THR A 57 -12.53 -16.37 13.36
N ASN A 58 -12.94 -16.80 14.56
CA ASN A 58 -14.11 -17.65 14.77
C ASN A 58 -15.41 -16.86 14.79
N LYS A 59 -15.38 -15.51 14.88
CA LYS A 59 -16.56 -14.70 15.16
C LYS A 59 -17.26 -14.22 13.89
N TYR A 60 -18.53 -14.56 13.74
CA TYR A 60 -19.41 -14.01 12.71
C TYR A 60 -20.13 -12.77 13.24
N ALA A 61 -19.90 -11.59 12.64
CA ALA A 61 -20.33 -10.29 13.19
C ALA A 61 -20.93 -9.36 12.11
N GLU A 62 -21.87 -9.89 11.30
CA GLU A 62 -22.61 -9.06 10.33
C GLU A 62 -23.35 -7.91 10.99
N GLY A 63 -23.37 -6.76 10.34
CA GLY A 63 -23.87 -5.50 10.88
C GLY A 63 -22.75 -4.62 11.43
N TYR A 64 -23.08 -3.73 12.34
CA TYR A 64 -22.19 -2.72 12.93
C TYR A 64 -22.23 -2.75 14.46
N PRO A 65 -21.28 -2.16 15.18
CA PRO A 65 -21.30 -2.10 16.64
C PRO A 65 -22.67 -1.66 17.19
N GLY A 66 -23.22 -2.46 18.11
CA GLY A 66 -24.54 -2.24 18.70
C GLY A 66 -25.74 -2.58 17.78
N LYS A 67 -25.49 -2.98 16.53
CA LYS A 67 -26.53 -3.31 15.53
C LYS A 67 -26.13 -4.54 14.73
N ARG A 68 -25.86 -5.66 15.42
CA ARG A 68 -25.45 -6.92 14.80
C ARG A 68 -26.66 -7.80 14.49
N TYR A 69 -26.51 -8.62 13.46
CA TYR A 69 -27.48 -9.67 13.12
C TYR A 69 -27.33 -10.93 13.99
N TYR A 70 -26.20 -11.08 14.68
CA TYR A 70 -25.83 -12.26 15.48
C TYR A 70 -25.55 -11.87 16.94
N GLY A 71 -25.82 -12.81 17.86
CA GLY A 71 -25.45 -12.67 19.27
C GLY A 71 -23.96 -12.88 19.54
N GLY A 72 -23.50 -12.57 20.76
CA GLY A 72 -22.14 -12.78 21.22
C GLY A 72 -21.11 -11.83 20.54
N CYS A 73 -21.53 -10.64 20.15
CA CYS A 73 -20.68 -9.67 19.45
C CYS A 73 -20.12 -8.58 20.36
N GLU A 74 -20.31 -8.64 21.67
CA GLU A 74 -19.99 -7.58 22.63
C GLU A 74 -18.48 -7.24 22.60
N VAL A 75 -17.62 -8.23 22.41
CA VAL A 75 -16.17 -8.04 22.32
C VAL A 75 -15.76 -7.59 20.91
N ALA A 76 -16.41 -8.14 19.87
CA ALA A 76 -16.20 -7.69 18.49
C ALA A 76 -16.60 -6.22 18.30
N ASP A 77 -17.71 -5.79 18.92
CA ASP A 77 -18.18 -4.40 18.92
C ASP A 77 -17.12 -3.46 19.50
N LYS A 78 -16.53 -3.84 20.64
CA LYS A 78 -15.45 -3.05 21.25
C LYS A 78 -14.22 -2.97 20.36
N ALA A 79 -13.81 -4.06 19.71
CA ALA A 79 -12.66 -4.09 18.82
C ALA A 79 -12.89 -3.21 17.58
N GLU A 80 -14.07 -3.32 16.97
CA GLU A 80 -14.42 -2.51 15.79
C GLU A 80 -14.59 -1.04 16.14
N GLN A 81 -15.29 -0.71 17.25
CA GLN A 81 -15.43 0.67 17.68
C GLN A 81 -14.07 1.31 17.97
N LEU A 82 -13.15 0.57 18.61
CA LEU A 82 -11.80 1.05 18.87
C LEU A 82 -11.03 1.35 17.57
N ALA A 83 -11.18 0.52 16.52
CA ALA A 83 -10.59 0.78 15.22
C ALA A 83 -11.20 2.03 14.54
N ILE A 84 -12.52 2.20 14.61
CA ILE A 84 -13.24 3.36 14.10
C ILE A 84 -12.74 4.64 14.79
N ASP A 85 -12.71 4.66 16.12
CA ASP A 85 -12.33 5.84 16.92
C ASP A 85 -10.87 6.23 16.63
N ARG A 86 -9.98 5.25 16.55
CA ARG A 86 -8.56 5.49 16.22
C ARG A 86 -8.38 6.01 14.79
N ALA A 87 -9.12 5.48 13.81
CA ALA A 87 -9.06 5.98 12.45
C ALA A 87 -9.54 7.44 12.37
N LYS A 88 -10.68 7.74 13.02
CA LYS A 88 -11.22 9.12 13.09
C LYS A 88 -10.23 10.08 13.77
N ALA A 89 -9.66 9.69 14.89
CA ALA A 89 -8.71 10.52 15.63
C ALA A 89 -7.41 10.75 14.84
N LEU A 90 -6.86 9.70 14.22
CA LEU A 90 -5.59 9.77 13.49
C LEU A 90 -5.67 10.66 12.25
N PHE A 91 -6.76 10.60 11.51
CA PHE A 91 -6.92 11.32 10.24
C PHE A 91 -7.80 12.58 10.33
N GLY A 92 -8.44 12.83 11.47
CA GLY A 92 -9.38 13.94 11.63
C GLY A 92 -10.68 13.75 10.85
N ALA A 93 -11.12 12.50 10.67
CA ALA A 93 -12.29 12.16 9.86
C ALA A 93 -13.61 12.25 10.68
N GLU A 94 -14.68 12.68 10.02
CA GLU A 94 -16.01 12.75 10.63
C GLU A 94 -16.62 11.36 10.82
N HIS A 95 -16.43 10.45 9.84
CA HIS A 95 -16.88 9.07 9.87
C HIS A 95 -15.80 8.13 9.33
N ALA A 96 -15.76 6.90 9.83
CA ALA A 96 -14.87 5.85 9.35
C ALA A 96 -15.58 4.48 9.35
N ASN A 97 -15.44 3.75 8.23
CA ASN A 97 -15.81 2.35 8.09
C ASN A 97 -14.56 1.50 7.94
N VAL A 98 -14.34 0.57 8.87
CA VAL A 98 -13.12 -0.26 8.94
C VAL A 98 -13.33 -1.69 8.42
N GLN A 99 -14.52 -2.01 7.90
CA GLN A 99 -14.89 -3.36 7.51
C GLN A 99 -14.33 -3.81 6.16
N SER A 100 -13.90 -2.89 5.28
CA SER A 100 -13.40 -3.25 3.94
C SER A 100 -12.25 -4.26 4.01
N HIS A 101 -12.39 -5.40 3.29
CA HIS A 101 -11.40 -6.48 3.29
C HIS A 101 -10.13 -6.09 2.51
N SER A 102 -10.23 -5.15 1.57
CA SER A 102 -9.11 -4.65 0.76
C SER A 102 -9.34 -3.21 0.34
N GLY A 103 -8.29 -2.54 -0.18
CA GLY A 103 -8.42 -1.22 -0.78
C GLY A 103 -9.38 -1.20 -1.98
N THR A 104 -9.39 -2.25 -2.79
CA THR A 104 -10.34 -2.37 -3.90
C THR A 104 -11.78 -2.36 -3.39
N GLN A 105 -12.11 -3.14 -2.34
CA GLN A 105 -13.45 -3.15 -1.77
C GLN A 105 -13.80 -1.83 -1.09
N ALA A 106 -12.84 -1.16 -0.48
CA ALA A 106 -13.01 0.20 0.03
C ALA A 106 -13.43 1.17 -1.08
N ASN A 107 -12.75 1.14 -2.23
CA ASN A 107 -13.07 1.98 -3.38
C ASN A 107 -14.43 1.62 -4.00
N VAL A 108 -14.75 0.32 -4.10
CA VAL A 108 -16.05 -0.14 -4.59
C VAL A 108 -17.19 0.35 -3.68
N SER A 109 -17.01 0.31 -2.35
CA SER A 109 -18.01 0.84 -1.42
C SER A 109 -18.29 2.32 -1.65
N VAL A 110 -17.24 3.13 -1.92
CA VAL A 110 -17.39 4.56 -2.25
C VAL A 110 -18.17 4.72 -3.55
N TYR A 111 -17.74 4.04 -4.61
CA TYR A 111 -18.43 4.17 -5.91
C TYR A 111 -19.90 3.77 -5.83
N MET A 112 -20.20 2.64 -5.20
CA MET A 112 -21.57 2.17 -5.05
C MET A 112 -22.44 3.11 -4.20
N SER A 113 -21.86 3.78 -3.19
CA SER A 113 -22.60 4.71 -2.33
C SER A 113 -22.88 6.07 -2.97
N ALA A 114 -22.12 6.43 -4.00
CA ALA A 114 -22.11 7.79 -4.55
C ALA A 114 -22.52 7.87 -6.02
N LEU A 115 -22.49 6.76 -6.76
CA LEU A 115 -22.65 6.74 -8.21
C LEU A 115 -23.70 5.73 -8.67
N GLN A 116 -24.24 5.97 -9.87
CA GLN A 116 -25.04 5.01 -10.61
C GLN A 116 -24.24 4.43 -11.78
N PRO A 117 -24.54 3.18 -12.23
CA PRO A 117 -23.92 2.61 -13.41
C PRO A 117 -23.98 3.57 -14.62
N GLY A 118 -22.83 3.76 -15.29
CA GLY A 118 -22.72 4.67 -16.43
C GLY A 118 -22.36 6.12 -16.09
N ASP A 119 -22.34 6.49 -14.81
CA ASP A 119 -21.90 7.84 -14.40
C ASP A 119 -20.47 8.12 -14.86
N VAL A 120 -20.23 9.39 -15.22
CA VAL A 120 -18.90 9.87 -15.63
C VAL A 120 -18.03 10.13 -14.40
N VAL A 121 -16.81 9.61 -14.42
CA VAL A 121 -15.80 9.78 -13.36
C VAL A 121 -14.50 10.25 -13.98
N LEU A 122 -13.88 11.27 -13.42
CA LEU A 122 -12.49 11.62 -13.72
C LEU A 122 -11.56 10.85 -12.81
N GLY A 123 -10.51 10.20 -13.38
CA GLY A 123 -9.50 9.48 -12.61
C GLY A 123 -8.11 9.61 -13.23
N MET A 124 -7.06 9.39 -12.45
CA MET A 124 -5.70 9.45 -12.95
C MET A 124 -5.42 8.32 -13.94
N ASN A 125 -4.78 8.64 -15.05
CA ASN A 125 -4.36 7.69 -16.08
C ASN A 125 -3.46 6.59 -15.46
N LEU A 126 -3.76 5.33 -15.77
CA LEU A 126 -3.05 4.17 -15.24
C LEU A 126 -1.56 4.18 -15.59
N SER A 127 -1.22 4.54 -16.82
CA SER A 127 0.17 4.64 -17.27
C SER A 127 0.93 5.82 -16.64
N HIS A 128 0.20 6.79 -16.09
CA HIS A 128 0.76 7.94 -15.38
C HIS A 128 0.77 7.78 -13.86
N GLY A 129 0.43 6.60 -13.37
CA GLY A 129 0.51 6.24 -11.95
C GLY A 129 -0.83 5.94 -11.26
N GLY A 130 -1.97 5.99 -11.97
CA GLY A 130 -3.28 5.66 -11.42
C GLY A 130 -3.37 4.21 -10.91
N HIS A 131 -4.35 3.92 -10.06
CA HIS A 131 -4.63 2.58 -9.58
C HIS A 131 -5.62 1.86 -10.49
N LEU A 132 -5.62 0.51 -10.52
CA LEU A 132 -6.56 -0.30 -11.32
C LEU A 132 -8.03 0.07 -11.06
N THR A 133 -8.38 0.41 -9.83
CA THR A 133 -9.74 0.84 -9.46
C THR A 133 -10.07 2.28 -9.90
N HIS A 134 -9.18 2.96 -10.59
CA HIS A 134 -9.42 4.27 -11.18
C HIS A 134 -9.76 4.17 -12.68
N GLY A 135 -10.52 3.14 -13.06
CA GLY A 135 -11.10 3.02 -14.40
C GLY A 135 -10.43 2.02 -15.34
N HIS A 136 -9.60 1.07 -14.83
CA HIS A 136 -9.07 0.02 -15.69
C HIS A 136 -10.20 -0.79 -16.34
N PRO A 137 -10.20 -1.04 -17.66
CA PRO A 137 -11.33 -1.66 -18.37
C PRO A 137 -11.77 -3.03 -17.85
N LEU A 138 -10.85 -3.83 -17.30
CA LEU A 138 -11.15 -5.13 -16.70
C LEU A 138 -11.56 -5.04 -15.23
N ASN A 139 -11.34 -3.89 -14.59
CA ASN A 139 -11.71 -3.68 -13.19
C ASN A 139 -13.20 -3.33 -13.08
N PHE A 140 -13.78 -3.61 -11.90
CA PHE A 140 -15.16 -3.21 -11.59
C PHE A 140 -15.43 -1.75 -11.97
N SER A 141 -14.54 -0.83 -11.63
CA SER A 141 -14.69 0.60 -11.88
C SER A 141 -14.87 0.94 -13.37
N GLY A 142 -13.99 0.42 -14.23
CA GLY A 142 -14.06 0.67 -15.68
C GLY A 142 -15.20 -0.08 -16.39
N ARG A 143 -15.77 -1.12 -15.74
CA ARG A 143 -16.93 -1.87 -16.26
C ARG A 143 -18.26 -1.22 -15.90
N MET A 144 -18.33 -0.55 -14.75
CA MET A 144 -19.57 0.02 -14.23
C MET A 144 -19.73 1.50 -14.55
N TYR A 145 -18.62 2.24 -14.65
CA TYR A 145 -18.64 3.70 -14.80
C TYR A 145 -17.83 4.14 -16.03
N LYS A 146 -18.14 5.32 -16.54
CA LYS A 146 -17.43 5.92 -17.67
C LYS A 146 -16.27 6.77 -17.16
N PHE A 147 -15.07 6.17 -17.12
CA PHE A 147 -13.87 6.89 -16.70
C PHE A 147 -13.28 7.74 -17.84
N ILE A 148 -12.97 8.99 -17.51
CA ILE A 148 -12.16 9.91 -18.31
C ILE A 148 -10.84 10.09 -17.56
N ALA A 149 -9.72 9.83 -18.25
CA ALA A 149 -8.41 9.89 -17.62
C ALA A 149 -7.82 11.31 -17.71
N TYR A 150 -7.33 11.83 -16.58
CA TYR A 150 -6.39 12.94 -16.56
C TYR A 150 -4.97 12.44 -16.38
N GLY A 151 -3.98 13.22 -16.80
CA GLY A 151 -2.59 12.79 -16.83
C GLY A 151 -1.62 13.68 -16.08
N VAL A 152 -0.37 13.49 -16.42
CA VAL A 152 0.74 14.34 -16.02
C VAL A 152 1.22 15.13 -17.24
N ARG A 153 1.82 16.28 -17.02
CA ARG A 153 2.46 17.10 -18.07
C ARG A 153 3.66 16.35 -18.63
N GLN A 154 3.88 16.49 -19.93
CA GLN A 154 4.97 15.79 -20.60
C GLN A 154 6.37 16.32 -20.22
N ASP A 155 6.46 17.62 -19.94
CA ASP A 155 7.72 18.29 -19.60
C ASP A 155 8.19 18.04 -18.16
N THR A 156 7.26 17.93 -17.21
CA THR A 156 7.57 17.80 -15.77
C THR A 156 7.25 16.44 -15.19
N GLU A 157 6.41 15.66 -15.87
CA GLU A 157 5.84 14.39 -15.38
C GLU A 157 5.09 14.56 -14.04
N GLN A 158 4.57 15.78 -13.78
CA GLN A 158 3.73 16.12 -12.63
C GLN A 158 2.28 16.28 -13.06
N ILE A 159 1.35 16.04 -12.14
CA ILE A 159 -0.11 16.12 -12.40
C ILE A 159 -0.43 17.43 -13.10
N ASP A 160 -1.18 17.33 -14.22
CA ASP A 160 -1.68 18.47 -14.96
C ASP A 160 -3.03 18.93 -14.36
N TYR A 161 -2.96 19.87 -13.43
CA TYR A 161 -4.14 20.41 -12.77
C TYR A 161 -5.02 21.24 -13.71
N GLU A 162 -4.46 21.84 -14.75
CA GLU A 162 -5.20 22.59 -15.77
C GLU A 162 -6.00 21.63 -16.66
N GLU A 163 -5.43 20.48 -16.97
CA GLU A 163 -6.16 19.41 -17.65
C GLU A 163 -7.34 18.92 -16.82
N ILE A 164 -7.18 18.76 -15.49
CA ILE A 164 -8.28 18.38 -14.59
C ILE A 164 -9.42 19.40 -14.67
N ASP A 165 -9.14 20.71 -14.62
CA ASP A 165 -10.14 21.77 -14.74
C ASP A 165 -10.86 21.69 -16.09
N ARG A 166 -10.11 21.57 -17.18
CA ARG A 166 -10.66 21.48 -18.53
C ARG A 166 -11.59 20.27 -18.70
N LEU A 167 -11.11 19.08 -18.30
CA LEU A 167 -11.89 17.85 -18.40
C LEU A 167 -13.12 17.86 -17.50
N ALA A 168 -13.01 18.43 -16.30
CA ALA A 168 -14.16 18.59 -15.40
C ALA A 168 -15.24 19.50 -15.99
N ALA A 169 -14.85 20.61 -16.60
CA ALA A 169 -15.78 21.53 -17.26
C ALA A 169 -16.44 20.91 -18.51
N GLU A 170 -15.67 20.17 -19.30
CA GLU A 170 -16.11 19.52 -20.54
C GLU A 170 -17.06 18.34 -20.28
N HIS A 171 -16.67 17.45 -19.38
CA HIS A 171 -17.37 16.18 -19.18
C HIS A 171 -18.34 16.17 -18.00
N LYS A 172 -18.30 17.18 -17.13
CA LYS A 172 -19.16 17.34 -15.94
C LYS A 172 -19.32 16.04 -15.16
N PRO A 173 -18.21 15.48 -14.66
CA PRO A 173 -18.21 14.20 -13.98
C PRO A 173 -19.06 14.26 -12.70
N LYS A 174 -19.61 13.12 -12.30
CA LYS A 174 -20.25 12.98 -10.98
C LYS A 174 -19.24 12.89 -9.85
N MET A 175 -18.01 12.42 -10.15
CA MET A 175 -16.93 12.27 -9.18
C MET A 175 -15.58 12.53 -9.84
N ILE A 176 -14.68 13.19 -9.11
CA ILE A 176 -13.24 13.24 -9.43
C ILE A 176 -12.51 12.38 -8.40
N VAL A 177 -11.68 11.46 -8.89
CA VAL A 177 -10.86 10.56 -8.07
C VAL A 177 -9.41 11.00 -8.15
N ALA A 178 -8.80 11.25 -6.98
CA ALA A 178 -7.36 11.48 -6.85
C ALA A 178 -6.69 10.36 -6.07
N GLY A 179 -5.37 10.31 -6.18
CA GLY A 179 -4.54 9.26 -5.59
C GLY A 179 -3.80 8.47 -6.65
N ALA A 180 -2.70 7.87 -6.27
CA ALA A 180 -1.82 7.18 -7.21
C ALA A 180 -1.09 6.00 -6.57
N SER A 181 -0.78 5.01 -7.41
CA SER A 181 0.06 3.86 -7.05
C SER A 181 1.53 4.08 -7.41
N ALA A 182 1.82 4.99 -8.36
CA ALA A 182 3.15 5.21 -8.91
C ALA A 182 3.39 6.68 -9.26
N TYR A 183 3.18 7.56 -8.28
CA TYR A 183 3.44 8.99 -8.41
C TYR A 183 4.30 9.48 -7.26
N SER A 184 5.44 10.08 -7.58
CA SER A 184 6.51 10.38 -6.62
C SER A 184 6.48 11.81 -6.05
N ARG A 185 5.54 12.65 -6.49
CA ARG A 185 5.43 14.04 -6.05
C ARG A 185 4.25 14.28 -5.10
N VAL A 186 4.23 15.43 -4.46
CA VAL A 186 3.09 15.86 -3.64
C VAL A 186 1.85 16.04 -4.52
N ILE A 187 0.69 15.63 -4.02
CA ILE A 187 -0.61 15.86 -4.66
C ILE A 187 -1.29 17.03 -3.94
N ASP A 188 -1.68 18.05 -4.70
CA ASP A 188 -2.47 19.17 -4.21
C ASP A 188 -3.95 18.81 -4.22
N PHE A 189 -4.43 18.29 -3.10
CA PHE A 189 -5.82 17.89 -2.93
C PHE A 189 -6.78 19.07 -2.89
N GLU A 190 -6.35 20.23 -2.39
CA GLU A 190 -7.17 21.44 -2.35
C GLU A 190 -7.47 21.93 -3.76
N ARG A 191 -6.47 21.91 -4.64
CA ARG A 191 -6.61 22.30 -6.05
C ARG A 191 -7.59 21.40 -6.79
N ILE A 192 -7.51 20.06 -6.58
CA ILE A 192 -8.44 19.12 -7.22
C ILE A 192 -9.86 19.26 -6.63
N ALA A 193 -9.96 19.44 -5.31
CA ALA A 193 -11.26 19.67 -4.66
C ALA A 193 -11.97 20.93 -5.20
N LYS A 194 -11.21 21.98 -5.50
CA LYS A 194 -11.75 23.20 -6.13
C LYS A 194 -12.33 22.88 -7.51
N ALA A 195 -11.61 22.12 -8.34
CA ALA A 195 -12.10 21.69 -9.66
C ALA A 195 -13.40 20.86 -9.53
N ALA A 196 -13.45 19.93 -8.56
CA ALA A 196 -14.65 19.13 -8.31
C ALA A 196 -15.85 20.00 -7.92
N ARG A 197 -15.70 20.86 -6.92
CA ARG A 197 -16.78 21.74 -6.41
C ARG A 197 -17.30 22.69 -7.48
N SER A 198 -16.41 23.27 -8.28
CA SER A 198 -16.78 24.20 -9.36
C SER A 198 -17.64 23.53 -10.44
N ASN A 199 -17.64 22.21 -10.53
CA ASN A 199 -18.40 21.43 -11.49
C ASN A 199 -19.52 20.58 -10.87
N GLY A 200 -19.78 20.73 -9.55
CA GLY A 200 -20.79 19.95 -8.83
C GLY A 200 -20.46 18.47 -8.70
N ALA A 201 -19.18 18.10 -8.82
CA ALA A 201 -18.70 16.75 -8.67
C ALA A 201 -18.33 16.44 -7.20
N LEU A 202 -18.51 15.20 -6.80
CA LEU A 202 -17.95 14.67 -5.55
C LEU A 202 -16.43 14.51 -5.69
N PHE A 203 -15.70 14.70 -4.59
CA PHE A 203 -14.27 14.49 -4.55
C PHE A 203 -13.93 13.29 -3.70
N PHE A 204 -13.32 12.30 -4.34
CA PHE A 204 -12.84 11.07 -3.70
C PHE A 204 -11.33 10.96 -3.78
N VAL A 205 -10.67 10.60 -2.67
CA VAL A 205 -9.22 10.39 -2.64
C VAL A 205 -8.91 8.97 -2.16
N ASP A 206 -8.19 8.22 -2.98
CA ASP A 206 -7.53 6.98 -2.59
C ASP A 206 -6.09 7.31 -2.14
N MET A 207 -5.90 7.44 -0.83
CA MET A 207 -4.58 7.76 -0.26
C MET A 207 -3.76 6.52 0.12
N ALA A 208 -4.12 5.34 -0.37
CA ALA A 208 -3.55 4.06 0.07
C ALA A 208 -2.01 4.05 0.10
N HIS A 209 -1.36 4.59 -0.90
CA HIS A 209 0.11 4.64 -0.95
C HIS A 209 0.73 5.58 0.07
N ILE A 210 0.10 6.70 0.35
CA ILE A 210 0.65 7.79 1.18
C ILE A 210 0.01 7.88 2.57
N ALA A 211 -0.87 6.95 2.94
CA ALA A 211 -1.64 7.04 4.19
C ALA A 211 -0.77 7.18 5.45
N GLY A 212 0.38 6.49 5.50
CA GLY A 212 1.33 6.64 6.58
C GLY A 212 1.96 8.04 6.63
N LEU A 213 2.28 8.61 5.46
CA LEU A 213 2.82 9.98 5.35
C LEU A 213 1.77 11.02 5.75
N VAL A 214 0.50 10.80 5.39
CA VAL A 214 -0.62 11.66 5.80
C VAL A 214 -0.84 11.57 7.31
N ALA A 215 -0.88 10.36 7.88
CA ALA A 215 -1.01 10.15 9.32
C ALA A 215 0.10 10.84 10.13
N ALA A 216 1.31 10.85 9.61
CA ALA A 216 2.46 11.50 10.21
C ALA A 216 2.54 13.03 9.96
N GLY A 217 1.65 13.59 9.13
CA GLY A 217 1.69 15.00 8.72
C GLY A 217 2.88 15.36 7.82
N ILE A 218 3.42 14.40 7.08
CA ILE A 218 4.54 14.58 6.13
C ILE A 218 4.01 14.90 4.72
N HIS A 219 2.84 14.36 4.35
CA HIS A 219 2.11 14.70 3.14
C HIS A 219 0.82 15.43 3.52
N PRO A 220 0.36 16.44 2.74
CA PRO A 220 -0.93 17.09 2.97
C PRO A 220 -2.08 16.08 3.08
N SER A 221 -2.99 16.31 4.04
CA SER A 221 -4.15 15.46 4.24
C SER A 221 -5.25 15.74 3.22
N PRO A 222 -5.84 14.74 2.57
CA PRO A 222 -7.02 14.91 1.73
C PRO A 222 -8.31 15.08 2.55
N VAL A 223 -8.34 14.64 3.82
CA VAL A 223 -9.56 14.53 4.63
C VAL A 223 -10.35 15.85 4.77
N PRO A 224 -9.71 17.03 4.94
CA PRO A 224 -10.45 18.28 4.98
C PRO A 224 -11.12 18.64 3.65
N HIS A 225 -10.61 18.16 2.54
CA HIS A 225 -10.99 18.59 1.20
C HIS A 225 -11.94 17.62 0.49
N ALA A 226 -11.86 16.32 0.80
CA ALA A 226 -12.59 15.27 0.12
C ALA A 226 -13.93 14.91 0.78
N ASP A 227 -14.88 14.44 -0.03
CA ASP A 227 -16.14 13.86 0.44
C ASP A 227 -15.93 12.43 0.95
N PHE A 228 -15.06 11.68 0.25
CA PHE A 228 -14.63 10.34 0.61
C PHE A 228 -13.12 10.22 0.56
N VAL A 229 -12.57 9.47 1.50
CA VAL A 229 -11.16 9.08 1.51
C VAL A 229 -11.05 7.59 1.80
N SER A 230 -10.45 6.84 0.90
CA SER A 230 -10.11 5.44 1.15
C SER A 230 -8.63 5.26 1.41
N THR A 231 -8.29 4.17 2.07
CA THR A 231 -6.90 3.71 2.19
C THR A 231 -6.83 2.20 2.35
N THR A 232 -5.66 1.65 2.04
CA THR A 232 -5.22 0.36 2.56
C THR A 232 -4.52 0.56 3.90
N THR A 233 -4.44 -0.50 4.70
CA THR A 233 -3.75 -0.46 5.99
C THR A 233 -2.31 -1.00 5.94
N HIS A 234 -1.91 -1.68 4.85
CA HIS A 234 -0.70 -2.51 4.76
C HIS A 234 0.47 -1.91 3.96
N LYS A 235 0.41 -0.65 3.51
CA LYS A 235 1.48 0.02 2.76
C LYS A 235 2.31 0.91 3.70
N THR A 236 2.38 2.21 3.44
CA THR A 236 3.09 3.14 4.34
C THR A 236 2.50 3.20 5.75
N LEU A 237 1.21 2.85 5.93
CA LEU A 237 0.58 2.78 7.25
C LEU A 237 1.08 1.61 8.11
N ARG A 238 1.74 0.60 7.52
CA ARG A 238 2.44 -0.50 8.18
C ARG A 238 1.53 -1.39 9.04
N GLY A 239 0.32 -1.68 8.56
CA GLY A 239 -0.66 -2.53 9.25
C GLY A 239 -1.01 -3.81 8.51
N PRO A 240 -2.06 -4.51 8.93
CA PRO A 240 -2.52 -5.73 8.30
C PRO A 240 -3.06 -5.45 6.89
N ARG A 241 -3.09 -6.48 6.05
CA ARG A 241 -3.78 -6.38 4.75
C ARG A 241 -5.26 -6.14 4.96
N GLY A 242 -5.75 -5.02 4.41
CA GLY A 242 -7.13 -4.58 4.56
C GLY A 242 -7.31 -3.19 3.97
N GLY A 243 -8.54 -2.69 4.04
CA GLY A 243 -8.92 -1.34 3.65
C GLY A 243 -9.75 -0.65 4.72
N LEU A 244 -9.90 0.64 4.62
CA LEU A 244 -10.88 1.44 5.35
C LEU A 244 -11.32 2.63 4.50
N VAL A 245 -12.51 3.15 4.80
CA VAL A 245 -13.05 4.34 4.16
C VAL A 245 -13.43 5.36 5.22
N MET A 246 -13.13 6.60 4.92
CA MET A 246 -13.58 7.77 5.70
C MET A 246 -14.44 8.65 4.80
N CYS A 247 -15.42 9.33 5.37
CA CYS A 247 -16.25 10.27 4.63
C CYS A 247 -16.79 11.40 5.51
N LYS A 248 -17.37 12.39 4.86
CA LYS A 248 -18.19 13.40 5.53
C LYS A 248 -19.45 12.75 6.10
N THR A 249 -19.96 13.25 7.24
CA THR A 249 -21.13 12.73 7.94
C THR A 249 -22.35 12.55 7.03
N ALA A 250 -22.53 13.44 6.05
CA ALA A 250 -23.63 13.39 5.10
C ALA A 250 -23.70 12.07 4.29
N PHE A 251 -22.57 11.42 4.07
CA PHE A 251 -22.47 10.19 3.27
C PHE A 251 -22.36 8.91 4.12
N ALA A 252 -22.19 9.04 5.44
CA ALA A 252 -21.91 7.92 6.34
C ALA A 252 -22.91 6.78 6.25
N LYS A 253 -24.22 7.11 6.30
CA LYS A 253 -25.28 6.12 6.29
C LYS A 253 -25.30 5.27 5.01
N GLU A 254 -25.14 5.91 3.85
CA GLU A 254 -25.17 5.19 2.58
C GLU A 254 -23.87 4.42 2.36
N LEU A 255 -22.71 4.96 2.75
CA LEU A 255 -21.46 4.24 2.73
C LEU A 255 -21.50 2.96 3.56
N ASP A 256 -22.00 3.03 4.80
CA ASP A 256 -22.11 1.85 5.67
C ASP A 256 -23.05 0.82 5.07
N LYS A 257 -24.24 1.23 4.59
CA LYS A 257 -25.21 0.37 3.96
C LYS A 257 -24.67 -0.32 2.71
N LEU A 258 -23.90 0.39 1.88
CA LEU A 258 -23.33 -0.18 0.66
C LEU A 258 -22.04 -0.97 0.93
N THR A 259 -21.36 -0.77 2.07
CA THR A 259 -20.31 -1.66 2.54
C THR A 259 -20.90 -2.97 3.04
N PHE A 260 -21.87 -2.91 3.97
CA PHE A 260 -22.66 -4.06 4.45
C PHE A 260 -24.13 -3.66 4.57
N PRO A 261 -25.05 -4.41 4.00
CA PRO A 261 -24.90 -5.67 3.25
C PRO A 261 -24.62 -5.50 1.74
N GLY A 262 -24.42 -4.28 1.25
CA GLY A 262 -24.36 -4.00 -0.19
C GLY A 262 -23.24 -4.73 -0.94
N LEU A 263 -22.03 -4.75 -0.38
CA LEU A 263 -20.85 -5.34 -1.03
C LEU A 263 -20.30 -6.56 -0.29
N GLN A 264 -20.30 -6.52 1.04
CA GLN A 264 -19.68 -7.54 1.90
C GLN A 264 -20.73 -8.19 2.81
N GLY A 265 -20.43 -9.41 3.30
CA GLY A 265 -21.11 -10.07 4.41
C GLY A 265 -20.36 -9.86 5.72
N GLY A 266 -20.06 -10.96 6.45
CA GLY A 266 -19.37 -10.91 7.73
C GLY A 266 -18.00 -10.25 7.65
N PRO A 267 -17.71 -9.28 8.52
CA PRO A 267 -16.40 -8.62 8.56
C PRO A 267 -15.34 -9.56 9.13
N LEU A 268 -14.08 -9.33 8.74
CA LEU A 268 -12.91 -10.04 9.26
C LEU A 268 -12.50 -9.43 10.61
N VAL A 269 -13.12 -9.88 11.71
CA VAL A 269 -12.96 -9.27 13.05
C VAL A 269 -11.49 -9.31 13.52
N HIS A 270 -10.76 -10.38 13.25
CA HIS A 270 -9.31 -10.49 13.52
C HIS A 270 -8.51 -9.42 12.76
N THR A 271 -8.86 -9.14 11.52
CA THR A 271 -8.24 -8.07 10.73
C THR A 271 -8.61 -6.69 11.28
N ILE A 272 -9.84 -6.48 11.72
CA ILE A 272 -10.27 -5.22 12.36
C ILE A 272 -9.48 -4.99 13.66
N ALA A 273 -9.30 -6.02 14.48
CA ALA A 273 -8.48 -5.94 15.68
C ALA A 273 -7.02 -5.54 15.34
N ALA A 274 -6.45 -6.15 14.32
CA ALA A 274 -5.11 -5.81 13.84
C ALA A 274 -5.04 -4.38 13.24
N LYS A 275 -6.09 -3.90 12.56
CA LYS A 275 -6.20 -2.49 12.14
C LYS A 275 -6.20 -1.55 13.35
N ALA A 276 -6.89 -1.92 14.44
CA ALA A 276 -6.89 -1.14 15.67
C ALA A 276 -5.48 -1.04 16.28
N VAL A 277 -4.68 -2.13 16.25
CA VAL A 277 -3.27 -2.11 16.67
C VAL A 277 -2.46 -1.18 15.77
N CYS A 278 -2.53 -1.36 14.47
CA CYS A 278 -1.84 -0.52 13.48
C CYS A 278 -2.12 0.98 13.68
N LEU A 279 -3.39 1.36 13.85
CA LEU A 279 -3.79 2.76 14.06
C LEU A 279 -3.29 3.32 15.39
N LYS A 280 -3.13 2.46 16.41
CA LYS A 280 -2.49 2.82 17.68
C LYS A 280 -1.00 3.14 17.49
N GLU A 281 -0.27 2.23 16.80
CA GLU A 281 1.15 2.44 16.48
C GLU A 281 1.36 3.68 15.61
N ALA A 282 0.48 3.91 14.62
CA ALA A 282 0.56 5.06 13.73
C ALA A 282 0.30 6.41 14.43
N ALA A 283 -0.34 6.41 15.59
CA ALA A 283 -0.56 7.59 16.42
C ALA A 283 0.64 7.93 17.34
N GLU A 284 1.65 7.07 17.41
CA GLU A 284 2.82 7.29 18.28
C GLU A 284 3.82 8.26 17.64
N PRO A 285 4.53 9.07 18.44
CA PRO A 285 5.56 9.98 17.94
C PRO A 285 6.65 9.27 17.10
N SER A 286 7.03 8.06 17.50
CA SER A 286 7.99 7.21 16.79
C SER A 286 7.58 6.89 15.34
N PHE A 287 6.28 6.80 15.06
CA PHE A 287 5.77 6.59 13.72
C PHE A 287 6.00 7.80 12.81
N LYS A 288 5.92 9.02 13.37
CA LYS A 288 6.24 10.25 12.65
C LYS A 288 7.73 10.28 12.24
N ASP A 289 8.61 9.87 13.15
CA ASP A 289 10.05 9.81 12.85
C ASP A 289 10.37 8.71 11.83
N TYR A 290 9.69 7.57 11.92
CA TYR A 290 9.75 6.53 10.89
C TYR A 290 9.35 7.06 9.52
N GLN A 291 8.25 7.80 9.38
CA GLN A 291 7.80 8.33 8.08
C GLN A 291 8.74 9.41 7.53
N LYS A 292 9.34 10.26 8.38
CA LYS A 292 10.40 11.18 7.96
C LYS A 292 11.59 10.43 7.38
N GLN A 293 11.99 9.35 8.07
CA GLN A 293 13.09 8.50 7.61
C GLN A 293 12.76 7.80 6.29
N VAL A 294 11.52 7.35 6.10
CA VAL A 294 11.08 6.79 4.80
C VAL A 294 11.33 7.77 3.66
N VAL A 295 10.94 9.04 3.82
CA VAL A 295 11.14 10.05 2.78
C VAL A 295 12.63 10.35 2.56
N ALA A 296 13.40 10.49 3.64
CA ALA A 296 14.84 10.72 3.57
C ALA A 296 15.56 9.57 2.83
N ASN A 297 15.23 8.35 3.19
CA ASN A 297 15.74 7.13 2.58
C ASN A 297 15.40 7.04 1.09
N THR A 298 14.15 7.32 0.72
CA THR A 298 13.73 7.29 -0.68
C THR A 298 14.49 8.32 -1.51
N LYS A 299 14.68 9.54 -0.98
CA LYS A 299 15.47 10.59 -1.63
C LYS A 299 16.94 10.20 -1.80
N ALA A 300 17.55 9.62 -0.77
CA ALA A 300 18.94 9.18 -0.83
C ALA A 300 19.15 8.09 -1.88
N MET A 301 18.26 7.09 -1.92
CA MET A 301 18.31 6.01 -2.91
C MET A 301 18.10 6.54 -4.34
N ALA A 302 17.11 7.41 -4.55
CA ALA A 302 16.86 8.03 -5.85
C ALA A 302 18.06 8.86 -6.33
N ALA A 303 18.68 9.63 -5.45
CA ALA A 303 19.88 10.42 -5.76
C ALA A 303 21.09 9.53 -6.13
N ALA A 304 21.29 8.42 -5.42
CA ALA A 304 22.35 7.46 -5.74
C ALA A 304 22.17 6.84 -7.13
N VAL A 305 20.94 6.44 -7.47
CA VAL A 305 20.61 5.90 -8.80
C VAL A 305 20.78 6.97 -9.89
N ALA A 306 20.32 8.20 -9.65
CA ALA A 306 20.48 9.32 -10.58
C ALA A 306 21.96 9.67 -10.84
N LYS A 307 22.79 9.67 -9.78
CA LYS A 307 24.26 9.91 -9.89
C LYS A 307 24.96 8.91 -10.80
N ARG A 308 24.41 7.72 -10.98
CA ARG A 308 24.89 6.67 -11.90
C ARG A 308 24.32 6.83 -13.32
N GLY A 309 23.62 7.92 -13.60
CA GLY A 309 23.13 8.29 -14.92
C GLY A 309 21.79 7.63 -15.31
N PHE A 310 21.04 7.10 -14.36
CA PHE A 310 19.67 6.65 -14.62
C PHE A 310 18.68 7.81 -14.45
N ARG A 311 17.72 7.90 -15.35
CA ARG A 311 16.67 8.92 -15.27
C ARG A 311 15.64 8.56 -14.20
N ILE A 312 15.40 9.49 -13.30
CA ILE A 312 14.32 9.41 -12.32
C ILE A 312 13.10 10.14 -12.89
N VAL A 313 11.96 9.47 -12.99
CA VAL A 313 10.70 10.06 -13.45
C VAL A 313 10.33 11.25 -12.58
N SER A 314 9.86 12.32 -13.18
CA SER A 314 9.56 13.62 -12.56
C SER A 314 10.76 14.29 -11.84
N GLY A 315 12.00 13.85 -12.14
CA GLY A 315 13.23 14.44 -11.62
C GLY A 315 13.51 14.14 -10.15
N GLY A 316 12.78 13.23 -9.48
CA GLY A 316 13.02 12.88 -8.08
C GLY A 316 11.77 12.43 -7.31
N THR A 317 11.81 12.55 -5.98
CA THR A 317 10.70 12.13 -5.12
C THR A 317 10.51 13.05 -3.91
N ASP A 318 9.25 13.21 -3.52
CA ASP A 318 8.82 13.91 -2.30
C ASP A 318 8.20 12.95 -1.27
N ASN A 319 8.08 11.66 -1.60
CA ASN A 319 7.39 10.67 -0.77
C ASN A 319 8.19 9.36 -0.61
N HIS A 320 7.52 8.23 -0.48
CA HIS A 320 8.06 6.91 -0.16
C HIS A 320 8.48 6.09 -1.38
N LEU A 321 8.29 6.58 -2.60
CA LEU A 321 8.58 5.86 -3.83
C LEU A 321 9.21 6.76 -4.90
N PHE A 322 9.86 6.14 -5.87
CA PHE A 322 10.28 6.77 -7.12
C PHE A 322 10.26 5.74 -8.26
N LEU A 323 10.29 6.26 -9.49
CA LEU A 323 10.35 5.45 -10.70
C LEU A 323 11.67 5.69 -11.41
N VAL A 324 12.29 4.62 -11.85
CA VAL A 324 13.50 4.65 -12.67
C VAL A 324 13.16 4.26 -14.09
N GLU A 325 13.46 5.10 -15.04
CA GLU A 325 13.39 4.80 -16.46
C GLU A 325 14.58 3.95 -16.84
N VAL A 326 14.34 2.80 -17.48
CA VAL A 326 15.37 1.86 -17.90
C VAL A 326 15.38 1.63 -19.43
N HIS A 327 14.33 2.04 -20.12
CA HIS A 327 14.18 1.81 -21.57
C HIS A 327 15.28 2.48 -22.39
N SER A 328 15.69 3.70 -22.06
CA SER A 328 16.78 4.40 -22.76
C SER A 328 18.15 3.69 -22.65
N ARG A 329 18.28 2.76 -21.71
CA ARG A 329 19.45 1.89 -21.55
C ARG A 329 19.37 0.61 -22.37
N GLY A 330 18.30 0.43 -23.19
CA GLY A 330 18.08 -0.74 -24.03
C GLY A 330 17.56 -1.97 -23.28
N ILE A 331 17.04 -1.80 -22.06
CA ILE A 331 16.43 -2.88 -21.26
C ILE A 331 14.99 -2.55 -20.91
N THR A 332 14.19 -3.57 -20.63
CA THR A 332 12.80 -3.44 -20.19
C THR A 332 12.71 -3.49 -18.66
N GLY A 333 11.61 -2.98 -18.12
CA GLY A 333 11.29 -3.13 -16.69
C GLY A 333 11.23 -4.60 -16.26
N THR A 334 10.76 -5.50 -17.15
CA THR A 334 10.73 -6.96 -16.87
C THR A 334 12.14 -7.54 -16.72
N GLU A 335 13.09 -7.15 -17.56
CA GLU A 335 14.48 -7.61 -17.47
C GLU A 335 15.15 -7.05 -16.21
N ALA A 336 14.94 -5.76 -15.92
CA ALA A 336 15.42 -5.10 -14.73
C ALA A 336 14.90 -5.76 -13.43
N GLU A 337 13.58 -5.98 -13.34
CA GLU A 337 12.92 -6.67 -12.21
C GLU A 337 13.56 -8.04 -11.96
N LYS A 338 13.71 -8.86 -12.98
CA LYS A 338 14.28 -10.20 -12.87
C LYS A 338 15.76 -10.21 -12.46
N ALA A 339 16.56 -9.28 -12.98
CA ALA A 339 17.97 -9.18 -12.62
C ALA A 339 18.16 -8.77 -11.14
N LEU A 340 17.38 -7.81 -10.67
CA LEU A 340 17.38 -7.36 -9.29
C LEU A 340 16.88 -8.45 -8.33
N ASP A 341 15.83 -9.20 -8.71
CA ASP A 341 15.30 -10.31 -7.92
C ASP A 341 16.35 -11.42 -7.71
N ARG A 342 17.10 -11.79 -8.77
CA ARG A 342 18.20 -12.76 -8.65
C ARG A 342 19.31 -12.29 -7.71
N ALA A 343 19.49 -10.98 -7.57
CA ALA A 343 20.41 -10.38 -6.62
C ALA A 343 19.83 -10.17 -5.21
N GLY A 344 18.60 -10.64 -4.96
CA GLY A 344 17.94 -10.49 -3.66
C GLY A 344 17.37 -9.09 -3.39
N ILE A 345 17.16 -8.30 -4.43
CA ILE A 345 16.53 -6.97 -4.37
C ILE A 345 15.18 -7.05 -5.06
N THR A 346 14.10 -7.07 -4.27
CA THR A 346 12.73 -7.21 -4.78
C THR A 346 12.16 -5.84 -5.14
N VAL A 347 11.81 -5.67 -6.41
CA VAL A 347 11.16 -4.47 -6.98
C VAL A 347 10.01 -4.89 -7.89
N ASN A 348 9.26 -3.95 -8.45
CA ASN A 348 8.33 -4.28 -9.53
C ASN A 348 8.59 -3.46 -10.80
N LYS A 349 8.44 -4.10 -11.97
CA LYS A 349 8.32 -3.38 -13.22
C LYS A 349 7.14 -2.43 -13.18
N ASN A 350 7.26 -1.29 -13.82
CA ASN A 350 6.21 -0.27 -13.85
C ASN A 350 6.26 0.53 -15.13
N SER A 351 5.11 0.71 -15.78
CA SER A 351 5.01 1.70 -16.86
C SER A 351 5.36 3.08 -16.32
N ILE A 352 6.03 3.87 -17.13
CA ILE A 352 6.34 5.27 -16.85
C ILE A 352 5.38 6.17 -17.65
N PRO A 353 5.21 7.45 -17.30
CA PRO A 353 4.47 8.38 -18.13
C PRO A 353 5.00 8.38 -19.56
N PHE A 354 4.08 8.35 -20.54
CA PHE A 354 4.41 8.31 -21.98
C PHE A 354 5.29 7.13 -22.40
N ASP A 355 5.14 6.00 -21.72
CA ASP A 355 5.92 4.79 -21.92
C ASP A 355 5.79 4.27 -23.37
N PRO A 356 6.89 4.10 -24.11
CA PRO A 356 6.83 3.54 -25.45
C PRO A 356 6.60 2.02 -25.45
N LEU A 357 6.70 1.35 -24.30
CA LEU A 357 6.54 -0.08 -24.16
C LEU A 357 5.17 -0.47 -23.62
N PRO A 358 4.64 -1.63 -24.01
CA PRO A 358 3.40 -2.13 -23.44
C PRO A 358 3.58 -2.48 -21.94
N PRO A 359 2.51 -2.41 -21.11
CA PRO A 359 2.59 -2.62 -19.66
C PRO A 359 3.25 -3.93 -19.22
N MET A 360 3.14 -4.99 -20.03
CA MET A 360 3.77 -6.29 -19.72
C MET A 360 5.30 -6.27 -19.80
N LYS A 361 5.88 -5.36 -20.57
CA LYS A 361 7.33 -5.13 -20.65
C LYS A 361 7.76 -3.99 -19.73
N ALA A 362 7.01 -2.90 -19.75
CA ALA A 362 7.25 -1.64 -19.06
C ALA A 362 8.61 -1.00 -19.37
N GLY A 363 8.64 0.32 -19.44
CA GLY A 363 9.88 1.09 -19.67
C GLY A 363 10.62 1.45 -18.38
N GLY A 364 10.08 1.10 -17.21
CA GLY A 364 10.67 1.42 -15.93
C GLY A 364 10.46 0.38 -14.84
N ILE A 365 11.02 0.69 -13.68
CA ILE A 365 10.81 -0.02 -12.42
C ILE A 365 10.40 0.97 -11.33
N ARG A 366 9.64 0.48 -10.34
CA ARG A 366 9.21 1.25 -9.18
C ARG A 366 9.91 0.76 -7.93
N LEU A 367 10.44 1.70 -7.15
CA LEU A 367 11.22 1.47 -5.95
C LEU A 367 10.68 2.32 -4.80
N GLY A 368 10.84 1.83 -3.58
CA GLY A 368 10.48 2.56 -2.36
C GLY A 368 11.21 2.03 -1.14
N SER A 369 11.16 2.79 -0.06
CA SER A 369 11.92 2.51 1.15
C SER A 369 11.13 2.08 2.40
N PRO A 370 9.78 1.96 2.41
CA PRO A 370 9.05 1.69 3.65
C PRO A 370 9.54 0.44 4.39
N SER A 371 9.73 -0.67 3.71
CA SER A 371 10.13 -1.95 4.28
C SER A 371 11.54 -1.91 4.88
N VAL A 372 12.53 -1.43 4.11
CA VAL A 372 13.92 -1.32 4.58
C VAL A 372 14.07 -0.28 5.69
N THR A 373 13.25 0.78 5.70
CA THR A 373 13.18 1.75 6.81
C THR A 373 12.60 1.09 8.07
N SER A 374 11.59 0.23 7.94
CA SER A 374 11.03 -0.55 9.07
C SER A 374 12.07 -1.46 9.71
N ARG A 375 13.09 -1.91 8.96
CA ARG A 375 14.24 -2.68 9.47
C ARG A 375 15.26 -1.82 10.22
N GLY A 376 15.18 -0.48 10.13
CA GLY A 376 16.13 0.43 10.76
C GLY A 376 17.24 0.94 9.84
N MET A 377 17.20 0.65 8.54
CA MET A 377 18.16 1.18 7.55
C MET A 377 17.95 2.68 7.34
N ARG A 378 19.03 3.39 7.05
CA ARG A 378 19.08 4.83 6.87
C ARG A 378 19.73 5.22 5.55
N GLU A 379 20.02 6.50 5.36
CA GLU A 379 20.50 7.08 4.09
C GLU A 379 21.77 6.42 3.58
N ALA A 380 22.69 6.04 4.46
CA ALA A 380 23.94 5.38 4.07
C ALA A 380 23.70 4.01 3.41
N GLU A 381 22.78 3.21 3.97
CA GLU A 381 22.37 1.95 3.38
C GLU A 381 21.62 2.19 2.07
N MET A 382 20.82 3.26 1.98
CA MET A 382 20.10 3.60 0.75
C MET A 382 21.04 4.01 -0.39
N GLU A 383 22.10 4.75 -0.09
CA GLU A 383 23.13 5.06 -1.08
C GLU A 383 23.82 3.79 -1.58
N GLN A 384 24.15 2.87 -0.68
CA GLN A 384 24.74 1.58 -1.02
C GLN A 384 23.81 0.75 -1.91
N ILE A 385 22.53 0.63 -1.53
CA ILE A 385 21.50 -0.10 -2.28
C ILE A 385 21.31 0.54 -3.67
N GLY A 386 21.24 1.87 -3.76
CA GLY A 386 21.13 2.57 -5.04
C GLY A 386 22.32 2.33 -5.96
N ASN A 387 23.53 2.20 -5.40
CA ASN A 387 24.74 1.83 -6.16
C ASN A 387 24.64 0.39 -6.69
N TRP A 388 24.19 -0.58 -5.87
CA TRP A 388 23.99 -1.97 -6.31
C TRP A 388 22.94 -2.11 -7.40
N ILE A 389 21.79 -1.43 -7.24
CA ILE A 389 20.75 -1.37 -8.28
C ILE A 389 21.36 -0.88 -9.59
N SER A 390 22.11 0.20 -9.55
CA SER A 390 22.74 0.78 -10.74
C SER A 390 23.79 -0.14 -11.37
N GLU A 391 24.59 -0.85 -10.56
CA GLU A 391 25.60 -1.83 -11.01
C GLU A 391 24.90 -2.99 -11.75
N ILE A 392 23.84 -3.56 -11.17
CA ILE A 392 23.05 -4.62 -11.78
C ILE A 392 22.43 -4.14 -13.09
N LEU A 393 21.71 -3.02 -13.08
CA LEU A 393 21.01 -2.51 -14.26
C LEU A 393 21.98 -2.18 -15.40
N SER A 394 23.20 -1.71 -15.09
CA SER A 394 24.22 -1.44 -16.08
C SER A 394 24.84 -2.71 -16.67
N SER A 395 24.70 -3.84 -16.00
CA SER A 395 25.22 -5.14 -16.44
C SER A 395 24.21 -5.97 -17.27
N VAL A 396 22.92 -5.57 -17.26
CA VAL A 396 21.87 -6.25 -18.05
C VAL A 396 22.05 -5.91 -19.53
N THR A 397 22.00 -6.93 -20.38
CA THR A 397 22.04 -6.81 -21.83
C THR A 397 20.83 -7.47 -22.47
N SER A 398 20.64 -7.28 -23.75
CA SER A 398 19.58 -7.98 -24.51
C SER A 398 19.72 -9.51 -24.51
N ALA A 399 20.90 -10.04 -24.13
CA ALA A 399 21.15 -11.46 -23.95
C ALA A 399 20.76 -11.98 -22.55
N GLY A 400 20.41 -11.07 -21.62
CA GLY A 400 20.04 -11.37 -20.23
C GLY A 400 20.87 -10.64 -19.19
N GLY A 401 20.69 -11.00 -17.92
CA GLY A 401 21.45 -10.45 -16.79
C GLY A 401 22.89 -10.99 -16.72
N ASN A 402 23.73 -10.34 -15.92
CA ASN A 402 25.09 -10.78 -15.64
C ASN A 402 25.13 -11.56 -14.32
N THR A 403 25.21 -12.88 -14.43
CA THR A 403 25.15 -13.78 -13.26
C THR A 403 26.25 -13.51 -12.24
N GLU A 404 27.45 -13.11 -12.66
CA GLU A 404 28.56 -12.82 -11.74
C GLU A 404 28.27 -11.57 -10.91
N VAL A 405 27.83 -10.48 -11.56
CA VAL A 405 27.43 -9.25 -10.86
C VAL A 405 26.27 -9.51 -9.91
N GLU A 406 25.25 -10.23 -10.38
CA GLU A 406 24.07 -10.59 -9.57
C GLU A 406 24.42 -11.40 -8.32
N GLN A 407 25.30 -12.41 -8.46
CA GLN A 407 25.76 -13.24 -7.32
C GLN A 407 26.62 -12.44 -6.35
N LYS A 408 27.53 -11.59 -6.84
CA LYS A 408 28.32 -10.68 -6.01
C LYS A 408 27.42 -9.78 -5.17
N VAL A 409 26.45 -9.13 -5.82
CA VAL A 409 25.52 -8.22 -5.12
C VAL A 409 24.63 -9.01 -4.16
N ARG A 410 24.17 -10.19 -4.52
CA ARG A 410 23.38 -11.05 -3.64
C ARG A 410 24.07 -11.37 -2.32
N ALA A 411 25.37 -11.67 -2.37
CA ALA A 411 26.16 -11.87 -1.15
C ALA A 411 26.21 -10.59 -0.29
N GLN A 412 26.45 -9.43 -0.92
CA GLN A 412 26.47 -8.14 -0.23
C GLN A 412 25.10 -7.76 0.37
N VAL A 413 24.00 -8.08 -0.33
CA VAL A 413 22.63 -7.90 0.17
C VAL A 413 22.38 -8.75 1.41
N ALA A 414 22.80 -10.02 1.39
CA ALA A 414 22.67 -10.91 2.54
C ALA A 414 23.47 -10.40 3.76
N ASP A 415 24.70 -9.92 3.53
CA ASP A 415 25.55 -9.33 4.57
C ASP A 415 24.94 -8.05 5.16
N LEU A 416 24.35 -7.21 4.33
CA LEU A 416 23.65 -6.01 4.80
C LEU A 416 22.40 -6.39 5.58
N ALA A 417 21.58 -7.30 5.05
CA ALA A 417 20.34 -7.75 5.68
C ALA A 417 20.59 -8.36 7.07
N ALA A 418 21.70 -9.09 7.24
CA ALA A 418 22.09 -9.68 8.53
C ALA A 418 22.39 -8.65 9.63
N LYS A 419 22.78 -7.41 9.27
CA LYS A 419 22.98 -6.31 10.23
C LYS A 419 21.68 -5.70 10.73
N PHE A 420 20.57 -5.96 10.05
CA PHE A 420 19.23 -5.44 10.34
C PHE A 420 18.23 -6.60 10.44
N PRO A 421 18.37 -7.51 11.43
CA PRO A 421 17.55 -8.72 11.52
C PRO A 421 16.08 -8.40 11.78
N ILE A 422 15.20 -9.23 11.19
CA ILE A 422 13.76 -9.17 11.40
C ILE A 422 13.20 -10.57 11.62
N TYR A 423 12.12 -10.66 12.39
CA TYR A 423 11.36 -11.90 12.59
C TYR A 423 12.22 -13.12 12.99
N GLU A 424 13.30 -12.93 13.75
CA GLU A 424 14.27 -13.97 14.09
C GLU A 424 13.62 -15.22 14.72
N ALA A 425 12.62 -15.05 15.59
CA ALA A 425 11.89 -16.15 16.19
C ALA A 425 11.14 -16.97 15.14
N ARG A 426 10.52 -16.29 14.17
CA ARG A 426 9.77 -16.91 13.06
C ARG A 426 10.69 -17.64 12.08
N VAL A 427 11.85 -17.05 11.77
CA VAL A 427 12.89 -17.70 10.94
C VAL A 427 13.40 -18.98 11.59
N ARG A 428 13.49 -19.01 12.94
CA ARG A 428 13.92 -20.20 13.70
C ARG A 428 12.78 -21.19 13.97
N GLY A 429 11.58 -20.95 13.47
CA GLY A 429 10.40 -21.79 13.73
C GLY A 429 9.90 -21.75 15.17
N LYS A 430 10.22 -20.70 15.94
CA LYS A 430 9.73 -20.51 17.30
C LYS A 430 8.48 -19.63 17.30
N GLN A 431 7.46 -20.04 18.05
CA GLN A 431 6.35 -19.12 18.33
C GLN A 431 6.86 -17.97 19.20
N VAL A 432 6.48 -16.75 18.85
CA VAL A 432 6.73 -15.57 19.70
C VAL A 432 5.78 -15.67 20.89
N THR A 433 6.28 -16.15 22.03
CA THR A 433 5.53 -16.11 23.28
C THR A 433 5.76 -14.77 23.98
N ALA A 434 4.70 -14.19 24.52
CA ALA A 434 4.73 -12.92 25.27
C ALA A 434 5.64 -13.03 26.52
N GLY A 435 6.94 -13.04 26.34
CA GLY A 435 7.92 -13.18 27.42
C GLY A 435 9.38 -13.03 27.00
N THR A 436 9.67 -13.06 25.70
CA THR A 436 11.06 -13.01 25.19
C THR A 436 11.54 -11.60 24.77
N ALA A 437 10.74 -10.57 24.99
CA ALA A 437 11.14 -9.17 24.79
C ALA A 437 11.76 -8.56 26.07
N ARG A 438 12.70 -9.27 26.70
CA ARG A 438 13.60 -8.73 27.73
C ARG A 438 15.03 -9.08 27.36
N GLY A 439 15.72 -8.09 26.79
CA GLY A 439 17.13 -8.10 26.47
C GLY A 439 17.50 -6.87 25.67
#